data_9c305bfda00d73f8aed671ee5db8f908
#
_entry.id   9c305bfda00d73f8aed671ee5db8f908
#
_cell.length_a   1.000
_cell.length_b   1.000
_cell.length_c   1.000
_cell.angle_alpha   90.00
_cell.angle_beta   90.00
_cell.angle_gamma   90.00
#
_symmetry.space_group_name_H-M   'P 1'
#
loop_
_entity.id
_entity.type
_entity.pdbx_description
1 polymer ?
#
loop_
_entity_poly.entity_id
_entity_poly.type
_entity_poly.pdbx_seq_one_letter_code
_entity_poly.pdbx_strand_id
1 'polypeptide(L)'
;VRAIRDATIAEHAAIKQYETVADSTNHAKAKAVLQDIANEEKAHVGELQKLLSLLDPQEDESLAEGKEEVKEAGLICISKLFLN
;
A
#
# COMPACT_ATOMS: atom_id res chain seq x y z
N VAL A 1 -14.51 6.40 -10.80
CA VAL A 1 -14.02 6.16 -9.44
C VAL A 1 -13.99 4.66 -9.13
N ARG A 2 -15.06 3.93 -9.39
CA ARG A 2 -15.10 2.48 -9.14
C ARG A 2 -14.10 1.71 -10.00
N ALA A 3 -13.91 2.10 -11.25
CA ALA A 3 -12.92 1.47 -12.13
C ALA A 3 -11.50 1.64 -11.60
N ILE A 4 -11.20 2.78 -10.98
CA ILE A 4 -9.90 3.05 -10.37
C ILE A 4 -9.74 2.18 -9.11
N ARG A 5 -10.79 1.99 -8.34
CA ARG A 5 -10.78 1.07 -7.19
C ARG A 5 -10.50 -0.36 -7.65
N ASP A 6 -11.16 -0.80 -8.72
CA ASP A 6 -10.94 -2.14 -9.27
C ASP A 6 -9.49 -2.31 -9.74
N ALA A 7 -8.92 -1.30 -10.39
CA ALA A 7 -7.53 -1.31 -10.81
C ALA A 7 -6.59 -1.40 -9.60
N THR A 8 -6.88 -0.66 -8.53
CA THR A 8 -6.08 -0.69 -7.30
C THR A 8 -6.13 -2.07 -6.65
N ILE A 9 -7.29 -2.70 -6.60
CA ILE A 9 -7.45 -4.06 -6.08
C ILE A 9 -6.60 -5.03 -6.91
N ALA A 10 -6.64 -4.92 -8.23
CA ALA A 10 -5.84 -5.75 -9.13
C ALA A 10 -4.34 -5.59 -8.89
N GLU A 11 -3.87 -4.36 -8.67
CA GLU A 11 -2.46 -4.11 -8.36
C GLU A 11 -2.06 -4.72 -7.02
N HIS A 12 -2.89 -4.60 -5.99
CA HIS A 12 -2.63 -5.23 -4.70
C HIS A 12 -2.59 -6.76 -4.80
N ALA A 13 -3.47 -7.35 -5.59
CA ALA A 13 -3.47 -8.79 -5.82
C ALA A 13 -2.18 -9.23 -6.51
N ALA A 14 -1.70 -8.46 -7.49
CA ALA A 14 -0.44 -8.72 -8.20
C ALA A 14 0.76 -8.64 -7.24
N ILE A 15 0.83 -7.60 -6.41
CA ILE A 15 1.90 -7.43 -5.41
C ILE A 15 1.96 -8.66 -4.51
N LYS A 16 0.83 -9.07 -3.97
CA LYS A 16 0.73 -10.25 -3.09
C LYS A 16 1.23 -11.50 -3.78
N GLN A 17 0.84 -11.71 -5.03
CA GLN A 17 1.24 -12.88 -5.80
C GLN A 17 2.76 -12.90 -6.04
N TYR A 18 3.34 -11.79 -6.49
CA TYR A 18 4.77 -11.70 -6.74
C TYR A 18 5.60 -11.87 -5.46
N GLU A 19 5.17 -11.26 -4.36
CA GLU A 19 5.84 -11.42 -3.07
C GLU A 19 5.76 -12.87 -2.58
N THR A 20 4.62 -13.52 -2.74
CA THR A 20 4.43 -14.92 -2.35
C THR A 20 5.36 -15.85 -3.15
N VAL A 21 5.45 -15.65 -4.46
CA VAL A 21 6.33 -16.46 -5.31
C VAL A 21 7.80 -16.18 -5.00
N ALA A 22 8.16 -14.90 -4.79
CA ALA A 22 9.53 -14.53 -4.41
C ALA A 22 9.96 -15.21 -3.11
N ASP A 23 9.06 -15.25 -2.12
CA ASP A 23 9.35 -15.90 -0.83
C ASP A 23 9.46 -17.43 -0.94
N SER A 24 8.79 -18.03 -1.90
CA SER A 24 8.76 -19.48 -2.06
C SER A 24 9.89 -20.05 -2.93
N THR A 25 10.59 -19.20 -3.67
CA THR A 25 11.68 -19.65 -4.57
C THR A 25 13.03 -19.58 -3.89
N ASN A 26 13.89 -20.58 -4.16
CA ASN A 26 15.29 -20.61 -3.74
C ASN A 26 16.23 -20.05 -4.82
N HIS A 27 15.71 -19.71 -5.98
CA HIS A 27 16.50 -19.18 -7.09
C HIS A 27 16.73 -17.70 -6.87
N ALA A 28 17.96 -17.30 -6.54
CA ALA A 28 18.28 -15.91 -6.15
C ALA A 28 17.90 -14.87 -7.20
N LYS A 29 18.16 -15.16 -8.47
CA LYS A 29 17.83 -14.22 -9.56
C LYS A 29 16.33 -14.10 -9.76
N ALA A 30 15.59 -15.20 -9.70
CA ALA A 30 14.14 -15.20 -9.81
C ALA A 30 13.53 -14.40 -8.66
N LYS A 31 14.01 -14.61 -7.45
CA LYS A 31 13.57 -13.86 -6.26
C LYS A 31 13.78 -12.35 -6.45
N ALA A 32 14.97 -11.95 -6.88
CA ALA A 32 15.29 -10.54 -7.10
C ALA A 32 14.39 -9.89 -8.16
N VAL A 33 14.15 -10.57 -9.27
CA VAL A 33 13.28 -10.06 -10.35
C VAL A 33 11.84 -9.93 -9.87
N LEU A 34 11.32 -10.94 -9.16
CA LEU A 34 9.95 -10.92 -8.65
C LEU A 34 9.75 -9.83 -7.60
N GLN A 35 10.72 -9.61 -6.72
CA GLN A 35 10.68 -8.50 -5.76
C GLN A 35 10.70 -7.14 -6.46
N ASP A 36 11.48 -7.00 -7.52
CA ASP A 36 11.54 -5.78 -8.31
C ASP A 36 10.20 -5.48 -8.98
N ILE A 37 9.57 -6.50 -9.58
CA ILE A 37 8.23 -6.36 -10.17
C ILE A 37 7.22 -5.95 -9.11
N ALA A 38 7.24 -6.58 -7.93
CA ALA A 38 6.35 -6.20 -6.84
C ALA A 38 6.52 -4.73 -6.44
N ASN A 39 7.76 -4.24 -6.39
CA ASN A 39 8.03 -2.84 -6.06
C ASN A 39 7.50 -1.89 -7.14
N GLU A 40 7.59 -2.25 -8.42
CA GLU A 40 7.00 -1.47 -9.50
C GLU A 40 5.47 -1.39 -9.37
N GLU A 41 4.82 -2.49 -9.02
CA GLU A 41 3.38 -2.52 -8.79
C GLU A 41 2.96 -1.63 -7.60
N LYS A 42 3.80 -1.50 -6.58
CA LYS A 42 3.55 -0.58 -5.46
C LYS A 42 3.53 0.87 -5.92
N ALA A 43 4.39 1.23 -6.88
CA ALA A 43 4.36 2.56 -7.49
C ALA A 43 3.06 2.79 -8.25
N HIS A 44 2.55 1.79 -8.94
CA HIS A 44 1.25 1.86 -9.63
C HIS A 44 0.10 2.11 -8.64
N VAL A 45 0.13 1.48 -7.48
CA VAL A 45 -0.85 1.75 -6.41
C VAL A 45 -0.81 3.22 -6.01
N GLY A 46 0.38 3.79 -5.84
CA GLY A 46 0.54 5.21 -5.52
C GLY A 46 -0.03 6.13 -6.61
N GLU A 47 0.22 5.80 -7.87
CA GLU A 47 -0.33 6.54 -9.00
C GLU A 47 -1.85 6.48 -9.02
N LEU A 48 -2.44 5.30 -8.82
CA LEU A 48 -3.89 5.12 -8.79
C LEU A 48 -4.53 5.84 -7.60
N GLN A 49 -3.88 5.82 -6.43
CA GLN A 49 -4.35 6.58 -5.26
C GLN A 49 -4.40 8.07 -5.55
N LYS A 50 -3.35 8.61 -6.18
CA LYS A 50 -3.31 10.04 -6.51
C LYS A 50 -4.38 10.40 -7.54
N LEU A 51 -4.54 9.55 -8.56
CA LEU A 51 -5.59 9.74 -9.56
C LEU A 51 -6.98 9.75 -8.92
N LEU A 52 -7.23 8.83 -8.01
CA LEU A 52 -8.50 8.76 -7.28
C LEU A 52 -8.75 10.02 -6.47
N SER A 53 -7.73 10.52 -5.77
CA SER A 53 -7.82 11.78 -5.00
C SER A 53 -8.13 12.99 -5.88
N LEU A 54 -7.57 13.03 -7.10
CA LEU A 54 -7.84 14.10 -8.05
C LEU A 54 -9.26 14.07 -8.58
N LEU A 55 -9.83 12.89 -8.77
CA LEU A 55 -11.18 12.71 -9.32
C LEU A 55 -12.25 12.79 -8.24
N ASP A 56 -11.91 12.52 -6.99
CA ASP A 56 -12.83 12.51 -5.85
C ASP A 56 -12.18 13.24 -4.67
N PRO A 57 -12.47 14.55 -4.50
CA PRO A 57 -11.90 15.33 -3.39
C PRO A 57 -12.22 14.77 -2.01
N GLN A 58 -13.37 14.12 -1.84
CA GLN A 58 -13.73 13.49 -0.56
C GLN A 58 -12.83 12.32 -0.24
N GLU A 59 -12.39 11.56 -1.25
CA GLU A 59 -11.41 10.48 -1.09
C GLU A 59 -10.09 11.02 -0.55
N ASP A 60 -9.63 12.15 -1.08
CA ASP A 60 -8.40 12.81 -0.63
C ASP A 60 -8.47 13.19 0.84
N GLU A 61 -9.58 13.81 1.25
CA GLU A 61 -9.82 14.17 2.66
C GLU A 61 -9.86 12.95 3.56
N SER A 62 -10.54 11.88 3.14
CA SER A 62 -10.67 10.66 3.92
C SER A 62 -9.33 9.94 4.08
N LEU A 63 -8.51 9.91 3.02
CA LEU A 63 -7.16 9.33 3.08
C LEU A 63 -6.27 10.11 4.04
N ALA A 64 -6.34 11.44 4.01
CA ALA A 64 -5.57 12.29 4.91
C ALA A 64 -5.99 12.09 6.37
N GLU A 65 -7.30 12.01 6.62
CA GLU A 65 -7.85 11.73 7.95
C GLU A 65 -7.39 10.38 8.48
N GLY A 66 -7.44 9.33 7.65
CA GLY A 66 -6.99 8.01 8.04
C GLY A 66 -5.52 7.96 8.40
N LYS A 67 -4.67 8.67 7.67
CA LYS A 67 -3.24 8.77 7.98
C LYS A 67 -3.01 9.45 9.33
N GLU A 68 -3.76 10.51 9.61
CA GLU A 68 -3.65 11.23 10.87
C GLU A 68 -4.11 10.37 12.05
N GLU A 69 -5.19 9.62 11.89
CA GLU A 69 -5.70 8.71 12.92
C GLU A 69 -4.67 7.64 13.29
N VAL A 70 -3.98 7.08 12.31
CA VAL A 70 -2.91 6.09 12.56
C VAL A 70 -1.75 6.73 13.31
N LYS A 71 -1.37 7.94 12.95
CA LYS A 71 -0.32 8.69 13.63
C LYS A 71 -0.69 8.97 15.09
N GLU A 72 -1.91 9.41 15.35
CA GLU A 72 -2.42 9.66 16.71
C GLU A 72 -2.46 8.39 17.53
N ALA A 73 -2.94 7.28 16.97
CA ALA A 73 -2.97 5.99 17.63
C ALA A 73 -1.56 5.52 18.00
N GLY A 74 -0.57 5.71 17.12
CA GLY A 74 0.81 5.42 17.39
C GLY A 74 1.37 6.23 18.55
N LEU A 75 1.05 7.52 18.61
CA LEU A 75 1.46 8.41 19.70
C LEU A 75 0.83 8.00 21.03
N ILE A 76 -0.44 7.62 21.02
CA ILE A 76 -1.15 7.14 22.22
C ILE A 76 -0.50 5.85 22.73
N CYS A 77 -0.18 4.91 21.86
CA CYS A 77 0.48 3.66 22.23
C CYS A 77 1.86 3.92 22.84
N ILE A 78 2.64 4.82 22.26
CA ILE A 78 3.96 5.20 22.78
C ILE A 78 3.82 5.85 24.16
N SER A 79 2.87 6.76 24.33
CA SER A 79 2.59 7.41 25.61
C SER A 79 2.25 6.39 26.69
N LYS A 80 1.43 5.40 26.38
CA LYS A 80 1.09 4.34 27.33
C LYS A 80 2.30 3.51 27.75
N LEU A 81 3.24 3.26 26.83
CA LEU A 81 4.46 2.53 27.14
C LEU A 81 5.39 3.29 28.08
N PHE A 82 5.42 4.60 27.99
CA PHE A 82 6.33 5.43 28.80
C PHE A 82 5.71 5.99 30.08
N LEU A 83 4.40 6.01 30.19
CA LEU A 83 3.69 6.56 31.37
C LEU A 83 3.33 5.51 32.42
N ASN A 84 3.58 4.25 32.14
CA ASN A 84 3.45 3.17 33.11
C ASN A 84 4.82 2.85 33.75
#